data_9b629fadde71988de5978950237ccf65
#
_entry.id   9b629fadde71988de5978950237ccf65
#
_cell.length_a   1.000
_cell.length_b   1.000
_cell.length_c   1.000
_cell.angle_alpha   90.00
_cell.angle_beta   90.00
_cell.angle_gamma   90.00
#
_symmetry.space_group_name_H-M   'P 1'
#
loop_
_entity.id
_entity.type
_entity.pdbx_description
1 polymer ?
#
loop_
_entity_poly.entity_id
_entity_poly.type
_entity_poly.pdbx_seq_one_letter_code
_entity_poly.pdbx_strand_id
1 'polypeptide(L)'
;MEKKITTVREPARDIPVRASADILIVGGGPAGLRAAQAAAGEGRKVMLIESRGYLGGNLTIGLPILGFLGQKGNQIIEGLPQRFIDRLQERGAASGHRPCKLHVSLTIIDPEESKTLAQQLMEEAGVEVL
;
A
#
# COMPACT_ATOMS: atom_id res chain seq x y z
N MET A 1 32.02 25.33 1.53
CA MET A 1 32.84 24.10 1.66
C MET A 1 32.25 23.04 0.74
N GLU A 2 32.89 22.71 -0.33
CA GLU A 2 32.50 21.60 -1.21
C GLU A 2 32.67 20.27 -0.46
N LYS A 3 31.60 19.51 -0.39
CA LYS A 3 31.60 18.18 0.25
C LYS A 3 32.36 17.22 -0.66
N LYS A 4 33.57 16.81 -0.26
CA LYS A 4 34.37 15.83 -1.01
C LYS A 4 33.61 14.51 -1.07
N ILE A 5 33.14 14.12 -2.26
CA ILE A 5 32.48 12.84 -2.50
C ILE A 5 33.57 11.76 -2.54
N THR A 6 33.51 10.83 -1.61
CA THR A 6 34.38 9.64 -1.58
C THR A 6 33.67 8.52 -2.32
N THR A 7 34.33 7.90 -3.28
CA THR A 7 33.81 6.76 -4.04
C THR A 7 34.59 5.49 -3.74
N VAL A 8 33.90 4.36 -3.71
CA VAL A 8 34.50 3.03 -3.63
C VAL A 8 34.15 2.29 -4.92
N ARG A 9 35.14 1.68 -5.54
CA ARG A 9 34.92 0.89 -6.76
C ARG A 9 34.49 -0.52 -6.38
N GLU A 10 33.29 -0.92 -6.81
CA GLU A 10 32.83 -2.30 -6.74
C GLU A 10 33.32 -3.06 -8.00
N PRO A 11 33.87 -4.31 -7.84
CA PRO A 11 34.22 -5.15 -8.98
C PRO A 11 33.00 -5.50 -9.83
N ALA A 12 33.15 -5.61 -11.13
CA ALA A 12 32.11 -6.12 -12.00
C ALA A 12 31.76 -7.58 -11.61
N ARG A 13 30.47 -7.89 -11.57
CA ARG A 13 29.96 -9.23 -11.26
C ARG A 13 28.68 -9.51 -12.06
N ASP A 14 28.47 -10.79 -12.37
CA ASP A 14 27.22 -11.24 -12.96
C ASP A 14 26.17 -11.42 -11.86
N ILE A 15 25.00 -10.81 -12.04
CA ILE A 15 23.87 -10.89 -11.11
C ILE A 15 22.77 -11.72 -11.77
N PRO A 16 22.31 -12.83 -11.14
CA PRO A 16 21.25 -13.63 -11.70
C PRO A 16 19.93 -12.87 -11.73
N VAL A 17 19.24 -12.90 -12.87
CA VAL A 17 17.88 -12.39 -13.01
C VAL A 17 16.92 -13.37 -12.32
N ARG A 18 16.23 -12.94 -11.29
CA ARG A 18 15.29 -13.76 -10.52
C ARG A 18 13.90 -13.81 -11.11
N ALA A 19 13.45 -12.70 -11.67
CA ALA A 19 12.12 -12.56 -12.22
C ALA A 19 12.06 -11.44 -13.25
N SER A 20 10.98 -11.35 -14.03
CA SER A 20 10.71 -10.25 -14.93
C SER A 20 9.23 -9.88 -14.89
N ALA A 21 8.91 -8.61 -14.98
CA ALA A 21 7.56 -8.06 -15.01
C ALA A 21 7.48 -6.88 -15.97
N ASP A 22 6.27 -6.52 -16.39
CA ASP A 22 6.06 -5.28 -17.15
C ASP A 22 6.20 -4.06 -16.24
N ILE A 23 5.71 -4.21 -14.98
CA ILE A 23 5.74 -3.16 -13.98
C ILE A 23 6.28 -3.74 -12.67
N LEU A 24 7.35 -3.12 -12.16
CA LEU A 24 7.91 -3.42 -10.85
C LEU A 24 7.53 -2.31 -9.86
N ILE A 25 6.94 -2.70 -8.74
CA ILE A 25 6.58 -1.79 -7.64
C ILE A 25 7.45 -2.13 -6.43
N VAL A 26 8.07 -1.13 -5.86
CA VAL A 26 8.92 -1.29 -4.68
C VAL A 26 8.24 -0.65 -3.46
N GLY A 27 7.90 -1.50 -2.49
CA GLY A 27 7.19 -1.14 -1.26
C GLY A 27 5.70 -1.49 -1.29
N GLY A 28 5.28 -2.41 -0.39
CA GLY A 28 3.92 -2.90 -0.23
C GLY A 28 3.05 -2.06 0.72
N GLY A 29 3.34 -0.77 0.87
CA GLY A 29 2.50 0.16 1.62
C GLY A 29 1.22 0.58 0.86
N PRO A 30 0.40 1.50 1.42
CA PRO A 30 -0.87 1.91 0.81
C PRO A 30 -0.75 2.33 -0.65
N ALA A 31 0.28 3.10 -0.99
CA ALA A 31 0.52 3.57 -2.36
C ALA A 31 0.90 2.42 -3.30
N GLY A 32 1.83 1.54 -2.87
CA GLY A 32 2.26 0.40 -3.67
C GLY A 32 1.14 -0.60 -3.94
N LEU A 33 0.33 -0.91 -2.92
CA LEU A 33 -0.85 -1.77 -3.07
C LEU A 33 -1.83 -1.22 -4.12
N ARG A 34 -2.10 0.08 -4.10
CA ARG A 34 -3.03 0.70 -5.08
C ARG A 34 -2.44 0.78 -6.47
N ALA A 35 -1.15 1.10 -6.57
CA ALA A 35 -0.44 1.09 -7.85
C ALA A 35 -0.44 -0.32 -8.48
N ALA A 36 -0.18 -1.36 -7.67
CA ALA A 36 -0.19 -2.74 -8.14
C ALA A 36 -1.57 -3.18 -8.63
N GLN A 37 -2.63 -2.90 -7.87
CA GLN A 37 -4.00 -3.21 -8.29
C GLN A 37 -4.40 -2.47 -9.58
N ALA A 38 -4.07 -1.19 -9.68
CA ALA A 38 -4.39 -0.41 -10.87
C ALA A 38 -3.66 -0.94 -12.11
N ALA A 39 -2.36 -1.22 -11.99
CA ALA A 39 -1.55 -1.74 -13.09
C ALA A 39 -2.01 -3.16 -13.52
N ALA A 40 -2.32 -4.03 -12.57
CA ALA A 40 -2.84 -5.36 -12.85
C ALA A 40 -4.22 -5.31 -13.51
N GLY A 41 -5.07 -4.36 -13.11
CA GLY A 41 -6.37 -4.11 -13.72
C GLY A 41 -6.29 -3.71 -15.21
N GLU A 42 -5.15 -3.16 -15.63
CA GLU A 42 -4.84 -2.87 -17.05
C GLU A 42 -4.21 -4.08 -17.79
N GLY A 43 -4.24 -5.27 -17.19
CA GLY A 43 -3.72 -6.51 -17.79
C GLY A 43 -2.19 -6.59 -17.85
N ARG A 44 -1.46 -5.83 -17.04
CA ARG A 44 0.00 -5.86 -16.96
C ARG A 44 0.49 -6.95 -16.03
N LYS A 45 1.61 -7.58 -16.37
CA LYS A 45 2.33 -8.45 -15.44
C LYS A 45 3.02 -7.60 -14.39
N VAL A 46 2.48 -7.62 -13.17
CA VAL A 46 2.94 -6.76 -12.07
C VAL A 46 3.68 -7.59 -11.03
N MET A 47 4.80 -7.05 -10.57
CA MET A 47 5.56 -7.56 -9.43
C MET A 47 5.66 -6.48 -8.36
N LEU A 48 5.44 -6.86 -7.10
CA LEU A 48 5.60 -5.99 -5.94
C LEU A 48 6.67 -6.57 -5.02
N ILE A 49 7.66 -5.75 -4.67
CA ILE A 49 8.71 -6.12 -3.73
C ILE A 49 8.48 -5.40 -2.41
N GLU A 50 8.45 -6.15 -1.30
CA GLU A 50 8.35 -5.61 0.06
C GLU A 50 9.47 -6.19 0.94
N SER A 51 10.11 -5.33 1.70
CA SER A 51 11.20 -5.71 2.60
C SER A 51 10.74 -6.38 3.90
N ARG A 52 9.48 -6.21 4.27
CA ARG A 52 8.87 -6.83 5.45
C ARG A 52 8.15 -8.11 5.07
N GLY A 53 7.97 -9.00 6.04
CA GLY A 53 7.22 -10.24 5.85
C GLY A 53 5.69 -10.07 5.75
N TYR A 54 5.21 -8.86 5.51
CA TYR A 54 3.79 -8.54 5.35
C TYR A 54 3.57 -7.26 4.55
N LEU A 55 2.41 -7.14 3.93
CA LEU A 55 1.97 -5.96 3.19
C LEU A 55 1.14 -5.00 4.07
N GLY A 56 0.96 -3.77 3.60
CA GLY A 56 0.09 -2.76 4.21
C GLY A 56 0.82 -1.51 4.72
N GLY A 57 2.11 -1.59 5.06
CA GLY A 57 2.88 -0.43 5.53
C GLY A 57 2.17 0.30 6.69
N ASN A 58 1.87 1.58 6.54
CA ASN A 58 1.23 2.38 7.60
C ASN A 58 -0.21 1.93 7.96
N LEU A 59 -0.85 1.08 7.17
CA LEU A 59 -2.16 0.49 7.51
C LEU A 59 -2.03 -0.55 8.63
N THR A 60 -0.83 -0.96 9.00
CA THR A 60 -0.56 -2.07 9.92
C THR A 60 0.11 -1.67 11.22
N ILE A 61 0.23 -0.36 11.50
CA ILE A 61 0.93 0.15 12.68
C ILE A 61 -0.01 0.63 13.80
N GLY A 62 -1.33 0.39 13.66
CA GLY A 62 -2.32 0.74 14.67
C GLY A 62 -2.74 2.20 14.70
N LEU A 63 -2.39 2.99 13.69
CA LEU A 63 -2.86 4.37 13.56
C LEU A 63 -4.15 4.43 12.73
N PRO A 64 -5.07 5.36 13.07
CA PRO A 64 -6.24 5.60 12.24
C PRO A 64 -5.86 6.20 10.88
N ILE A 65 -6.64 5.90 9.86
CA ILE A 65 -6.50 6.56 8.56
C ILE A 65 -7.23 7.89 8.60
N LEU A 66 -6.60 8.92 8.05
CA LEU A 66 -7.10 10.29 8.09
C LEU A 66 -7.60 10.73 6.71
N GLY A 67 -8.54 11.69 6.70
CA GLY A 67 -8.84 12.50 5.53
C GLY A 67 -9.79 11.88 4.49
N PHE A 68 -10.60 10.87 4.83
CA PHE A 68 -11.62 10.35 3.91
C PHE A 68 -12.77 11.32 3.68
N LEU A 69 -13.12 12.14 4.70
CA LEU A 69 -14.15 13.18 4.59
C LEU A 69 -13.54 14.57 4.45
N GLY A 70 -14.22 15.43 3.73
CA GLY A 70 -13.93 16.85 3.67
C GLY A 70 -14.51 17.60 4.89
N GLN A 71 -14.21 18.90 4.99
CA GLN A 71 -14.66 19.75 6.10
C GLN A 71 -16.19 19.84 6.26
N LYS A 72 -16.93 19.62 5.17
CA LYS A 72 -18.40 19.60 5.16
C LYS A 72 -18.99 18.21 5.47
N GLY A 73 -18.16 17.24 5.82
CA GLY A 73 -18.58 15.86 6.09
C GLY A 73 -18.84 15.03 4.82
N ASN A 74 -18.67 15.59 3.64
CA ASN A 74 -18.77 14.87 2.38
C ASN A 74 -17.54 13.98 2.16
N GLN A 75 -17.72 12.82 1.57
CA GLN A 75 -16.61 11.92 1.20
C GLN A 75 -15.80 12.55 0.05
N ILE A 76 -14.48 12.52 0.17
CA ILE A 76 -13.54 13.07 -0.81
C ILE A 76 -12.53 12.03 -1.30
N ILE A 77 -12.33 10.94 -0.57
CA ILE A 77 -11.50 9.80 -0.99
C ILE A 77 -12.43 8.64 -1.37
N GLU A 78 -12.33 8.21 -2.61
CA GLU A 78 -13.17 7.17 -3.22
C GLU A 78 -12.31 6.11 -3.95
N GLY A 79 -12.95 5.21 -4.68
CA GLY A 79 -12.29 4.22 -5.54
C GLY A 79 -11.57 3.13 -4.75
N LEU A 80 -10.35 2.78 -5.16
CA LEU A 80 -9.58 1.68 -4.54
C LEU A 80 -9.35 1.86 -3.04
N PRO A 81 -8.99 3.05 -2.51
CA PRO A 81 -8.87 3.26 -1.07
C PRO A 81 -10.17 3.01 -0.32
N GLN A 82 -11.31 3.48 -0.84
CA GLN A 82 -12.61 3.24 -0.22
C GLN A 82 -12.97 1.75 -0.19
N ARG A 83 -12.78 1.04 -1.30
CA ARG A 83 -13.03 -0.41 -1.36
C ARG A 83 -12.24 -1.21 -0.34
N PHE A 84 -11.04 -0.75 0.02
CA PHE A 84 -10.28 -1.39 1.11
C PHE A 84 -10.98 -1.24 2.45
N ILE A 85 -11.49 -0.05 2.75
CA ILE A 85 -12.23 0.20 3.99
C ILE A 85 -13.54 -0.60 4.00
N ASP A 86 -14.27 -0.62 2.89
CA ASP A 86 -15.53 -1.38 2.78
C ASP A 86 -15.29 -2.87 3.08
N ARG A 87 -14.25 -3.47 2.50
CA ARG A 87 -13.90 -4.87 2.77
C ARG A 87 -13.44 -5.13 4.21
N LEU A 88 -12.78 -4.18 4.86
CA LEU A 88 -12.48 -4.29 6.29
C LEU A 88 -13.74 -4.16 7.14
N GLN A 89 -14.68 -3.30 6.76
CA GLN A 89 -15.97 -3.17 7.46
C GLN A 89 -16.80 -4.45 7.37
N GLU A 90 -16.86 -5.09 6.21
CA GLU A 90 -17.52 -6.39 6.00
C GLU A 90 -16.99 -7.48 6.94
N ARG A 91 -15.72 -7.36 7.36
CA ARG A 91 -15.06 -8.25 8.35
C ARG A 91 -15.21 -7.79 9.80
N GLY A 92 -15.87 -6.66 10.05
CA GLY A 92 -15.89 -6.03 11.37
C GLY A 92 -14.57 -5.40 11.80
N ALA A 93 -13.65 -5.23 10.87
CA ALA A 93 -12.26 -4.79 11.09
C ALA A 93 -12.02 -3.29 10.79
N ALA A 94 -13.05 -2.52 10.49
CA ALA A 94 -12.96 -1.08 10.34
C ALA A 94 -14.19 -0.36 10.88
N SER A 95 -13.99 0.85 11.41
CA SER A 95 -15.09 1.77 11.70
C SER A 95 -15.56 2.44 10.41
N GLY A 96 -16.75 3.05 10.44
CA GLY A 96 -17.08 4.08 9.43
C GLY A 96 -16.18 5.30 9.56
N HIS A 97 -16.20 6.16 8.53
CA HIS A 97 -15.53 7.46 8.58
C HIS A 97 -16.22 8.36 9.60
N ARG A 98 -15.45 8.94 10.50
CA ARG A 98 -15.96 9.80 11.58
C ARG A 98 -15.33 11.18 11.51
N PRO A 99 -16.09 12.26 11.70
CA PRO A 99 -15.53 13.60 11.84
C PRO A 99 -14.52 13.65 12.98
N CYS A 100 -13.43 14.38 12.76
CA CYS A 100 -12.36 14.59 13.74
C CYS A 100 -11.94 16.06 13.74
N LYS A 101 -11.93 16.69 14.91
CA LYS A 101 -11.60 18.11 15.04
C LYS A 101 -10.16 18.46 14.64
N LEU A 102 -9.22 17.52 14.84
CA LEU A 102 -7.81 17.71 14.50
C LEU A 102 -7.48 17.39 13.05
N HIS A 103 -8.13 16.37 12.47
CA HIS A 103 -7.74 15.80 11.18
C HIS A 103 -8.91 15.73 10.17
N VAL A 104 -9.95 16.52 10.42
CA VAL A 104 -11.19 16.55 9.63
C VAL A 104 -11.96 15.23 9.74
N SER A 105 -11.34 14.11 9.46
CA SER A 105 -11.92 12.78 9.66
C SER A 105 -10.88 11.73 10.03
N LEU A 106 -11.36 10.67 10.67
CA LEU A 106 -10.57 9.48 10.97
C LEU A 106 -11.39 8.21 10.71
N THR A 107 -10.68 7.12 10.43
CA THR A 107 -11.23 5.77 10.24
C THR A 107 -10.33 4.81 11.01
N ILE A 108 -10.89 4.12 11.99
CA ILE A 108 -10.15 3.12 12.77
C ILE A 108 -10.17 1.82 11.97
N ILE A 109 -9.04 1.15 11.89
CA ILE A 109 -8.89 -0.14 11.21
C ILE A 109 -8.13 -1.12 12.10
N ASP A 110 -8.41 -2.40 11.94
CA ASP A 110 -7.63 -3.47 12.56
C ASP A 110 -6.34 -3.70 11.77
N PRO A 111 -5.15 -3.65 12.41
CA PRO A 111 -3.87 -3.83 11.73
C PRO A 111 -3.66 -5.24 11.16
N GLU A 112 -4.09 -6.29 11.85
CA GLU A 112 -3.89 -7.68 11.43
C GLU A 112 -4.82 -8.04 10.26
N GLU A 113 -6.08 -7.63 10.34
CA GLU A 113 -7.01 -7.77 9.22
C GLU A 113 -6.56 -6.93 8.01
N SER A 114 -5.91 -5.80 8.23
CA SER A 114 -5.33 -5.00 7.16
C SER A 114 -4.19 -5.71 6.44
N LYS A 115 -3.32 -6.44 7.15
CA LYS A 115 -2.27 -7.29 6.55
C LYS A 115 -2.88 -8.40 5.70
N THR A 116 -3.83 -9.12 6.29
CA THR A 116 -4.54 -10.22 5.63
C THR A 116 -5.23 -9.75 4.35
N LEU A 117 -5.96 -8.65 4.43
CA LEU A 117 -6.65 -8.08 3.27
C LEU A 117 -5.67 -7.57 2.20
N ALA A 118 -4.56 -6.93 2.61
CA ALA A 118 -3.56 -6.46 1.67
C ALA A 118 -2.97 -7.62 0.84
N GLN A 119 -2.65 -8.74 1.48
CA GLN A 119 -2.17 -9.95 0.80
C GLN A 119 -3.22 -10.50 -0.17
N GLN A 120 -4.45 -10.69 0.29
CA GLN A 120 -5.54 -11.20 -0.53
C GLN A 120 -5.81 -10.32 -1.77
N LEU A 121 -5.74 -9.01 -1.61
CA LEU A 121 -5.93 -8.09 -2.74
C LEU A 121 -4.85 -8.22 -3.81
N MET A 122 -3.62 -8.55 -3.43
CA MET A 122 -2.54 -8.82 -4.40
C MET A 122 -2.74 -10.16 -5.09
N GLU A 123 -3.15 -11.18 -4.36
CA GLU A 123 -3.49 -12.50 -4.91
C GLU A 123 -4.66 -12.43 -5.89
N GLU A 124 -5.75 -11.75 -5.52
CA GLU A 124 -6.93 -11.53 -6.37
C GLU A 124 -6.60 -10.75 -7.65
N ALA A 125 -5.65 -9.82 -7.56
CA ALA A 125 -5.19 -9.03 -8.70
C ALA A 125 -4.14 -9.77 -9.56
N GLY A 126 -3.66 -10.95 -9.15
CA GLY A 126 -2.61 -11.68 -9.86
C GLY A 126 -1.24 -11.00 -9.79
N VAL A 127 -0.98 -10.21 -8.74
CA VAL A 127 0.30 -9.53 -8.51
C VAL A 127 1.28 -10.52 -7.86
N GLU A 128 2.46 -10.69 -8.46
CA GLU A 128 3.54 -11.46 -7.86
C GLU A 128 4.19 -10.65 -6.74
N VAL A 129 4.25 -11.19 -5.52
CA VAL A 129 4.83 -10.53 -4.34
C VAL A 129 6.12 -11.24 -3.94
N LEU A 130 7.20 -10.46 -3.75
CA LEU A 130 8.52 -10.90 -3.30
C LEU A 130 8.99 -10.12 -2.07
#